data_501fc61b0c2d674eb750a584bfb07262
#
_entry.id   501fc61b0c2d674eb750a584bfb07262
#
_cell.length_a   1.000
_cell.length_b   1.000
_cell.length_c   1.000
_cell.angle_alpha   90.00
_cell.angle_beta   90.00
_cell.angle_gamma   90.00
#
_symmetry.space_group_name_H-M   'P 1'
#
loop_
_entity.id
_entity.type
_entity.pdbx_description
1 polymer ?
#
loop_
_entity_poly.entity_id
_entity_poly.type
_entity_poly.pdbx_seq_one_letter_code
_entity_poly.pdbx_strand_id
1 'polypeptide(L)'
;MAEVEELRVQPQDILAEQSVLGAIFIDESKLVFVREYIESRDFFKYAHRLIFQAMVDLSDRGDAIDATTVRTILDNQGDLQNIGGLSYLVEIVNSVPTSANAEYYAKIVAEKAMLRRLISKLTESVNQAYEASQPADEIIAQTEKGLIDVSENANRSGFKNIRDVLNINFGNLEARSQQTTDITGIATGYRDLDHMTTGLHEEELIILAARPAVGKTAFALNIAQNIGTKLDKTVAIFSLEMGAESLVDRMLAAEGLVESHSIRTGQLTDEEWQKYTIAQGNLANASIYIDDTPGIRITEIRSRSRKLAQETGNLG
;
A
#
# COMPACT_ATOMS: atom_id res chain seq x y z
N MET A 1 12.46 -17.61 40.21
CA MET A 1 11.98 -18.63 39.25
C MET A 1 12.40 -18.14 37.88
N ALA A 2 13.38 -18.78 37.27
CA ALA A 2 13.81 -18.46 35.91
C ALA A 2 12.73 -19.02 34.98
N GLU A 3 11.99 -18.13 34.29
CA GLU A 3 11.20 -18.54 33.15
C GLU A 3 12.13 -19.16 32.12
N VAL A 4 11.83 -20.39 31.76
CA VAL A 4 12.46 -21.09 30.63
C VAL A 4 12.05 -20.28 29.40
N GLU A 5 12.98 -19.53 28.82
CA GLU A 5 12.82 -18.91 27.52
C GLU A 5 12.61 -20.07 26.52
N GLU A 6 11.36 -20.39 26.21
CA GLU A 6 11.04 -21.31 25.10
C GLU A 6 11.72 -20.77 23.87
N LEU A 7 12.69 -21.51 23.35
CA LEU A 7 13.36 -21.23 22.09
C LEU A 7 12.29 -21.07 21.01
N ARG A 8 11.97 -19.83 20.66
CA ARG A 8 10.96 -19.51 19.64
C ARG A 8 11.46 -20.02 18.29
N VAL A 9 10.89 -21.12 17.83
CA VAL A 9 11.20 -21.68 16.50
C VAL A 9 10.66 -20.73 15.44
N GLN A 10 11.47 -20.42 14.43
CA GLN A 10 11.01 -19.58 13.33
C GLN A 10 9.86 -20.26 12.57
N PRO A 11 8.88 -19.49 12.07
CA PRO A 11 7.76 -20.02 11.30
C PRO A 11 8.25 -20.82 10.08
N GLN A 12 7.89 -22.09 10.03
CA GLN A 12 8.29 -23.02 8.97
C GLN A 12 7.24 -24.13 8.80
N ASP A 13 7.21 -24.73 7.62
CA ASP A 13 6.46 -25.94 7.32
C ASP A 13 7.27 -26.77 6.31
N ILE A 14 8.12 -27.66 6.84
CA ILE A 14 9.03 -28.47 6.03
C ILE A 14 8.28 -29.46 5.13
N LEU A 15 7.13 -29.94 5.58
CA LEU A 15 6.31 -30.87 4.79
C LEU A 15 5.68 -30.14 3.58
N ALA A 16 5.20 -28.92 3.79
CA ALA A 16 4.71 -28.09 2.69
C ALA A 16 5.83 -27.77 1.68
N GLU A 17 7.04 -27.45 2.17
CA GLU A 17 8.20 -27.21 1.30
C GLU A 17 8.56 -28.43 0.46
N GLN A 18 8.64 -29.61 1.07
CA GLN A 18 8.88 -30.87 0.35
C GLN A 18 7.78 -31.17 -0.65
N SER A 19 6.52 -30.88 -0.26
CA SER A 19 5.36 -31.11 -1.13
C SER A 19 5.34 -30.21 -2.35
N VAL A 20 5.79 -28.96 -2.23
CA VAL A 20 5.98 -28.06 -3.39
C VAL A 20 7.02 -28.62 -4.35
N LEU A 21 8.20 -28.98 -3.84
CA LEU A 21 9.29 -29.49 -4.66
C LEU A 21 8.93 -30.83 -5.31
N GLY A 22 8.32 -31.75 -4.55
CA GLY A 22 7.84 -33.02 -5.05
C GLY A 22 6.78 -32.88 -6.14
N ALA A 23 5.85 -31.94 -5.98
CA ALA A 23 4.83 -31.66 -6.99
C ALA A 23 5.43 -31.16 -8.30
N ILE A 24 6.47 -30.33 -8.26
CA ILE A 24 7.20 -29.84 -9.45
C ILE A 24 7.95 -31.00 -10.14
N PHE A 25 8.55 -31.92 -9.39
CA PHE A 25 9.18 -33.11 -9.98
C PHE A 25 8.18 -34.04 -10.68
N ILE A 26 6.92 -34.10 -10.21
CA ILE A 26 5.87 -34.90 -10.85
C ILE A 26 5.35 -34.20 -12.11
N ASP A 27 5.24 -32.87 -12.07
CA ASP A 27 4.68 -32.05 -13.16
C ASP A 27 5.41 -30.69 -13.17
N GLU A 28 6.39 -30.56 -14.06
CA GLU A 28 7.21 -29.35 -14.20
C GLU A 28 6.39 -28.09 -14.52
N SER A 29 5.22 -28.24 -15.16
CA SER A 29 4.32 -27.12 -15.47
C SER A 29 3.85 -26.38 -14.21
N LYS A 30 3.87 -27.04 -13.05
CA LYS A 30 3.50 -26.44 -11.76
C LYS A 30 4.47 -25.37 -11.30
N LEU A 31 5.72 -25.40 -11.76
CA LEU A 31 6.71 -24.38 -11.39
C LEU A 31 6.24 -22.97 -11.76
N VAL A 32 5.57 -22.80 -12.91
CA VAL A 32 5.07 -21.49 -13.35
C VAL A 32 4.10 -20.91 -12.31
N PHE A 33 3.14 -21.72 -11.84
CA PHE A 33 2.16 -21.29 -10.84
C PHE A 33 2.80 -21.09 -9.45
N VAL A 34 3.73 -21.96 -9.06
CA VAL A 34 4.44 -21.85 -7.78
C VAL A 34 5.27 -20.56 -7.71
N ARG A 35 5.91 -20.15 -8.81
CA ARG A 35 6.70 -18.90 -8.89
C ARG A 35 5.86 -17.63 -8.72
N GLU A 36 4.55 -17.69 -8.88
CA GLU A 36 3.67 -16.57 -8.56
C GLU A 36 3.60 -16.28 -7.05
N TYR A 37 3.80 -17.29 -6.22
CA TYR A 37 3.68 -17.18 -4.75
C TYR A 37 5.01 -17.13 -4.02
N ILE A 38 6.02 -17.89 -4.48
CA ILE A 38 7.29 -18.08 -3.76
C ILE A 38 8.51 -18.01 -4.67
N GLU A 39 9.62 -17.60 -4.04
CA GLU A 39 10.97 -17.65 -4.58
C GLU A 39 11.86 -18.62 -3.78
N SER A 40 13.05 -18.91 -4.29
CA SER A 40 14.02 -19.79 -3.58
C SER A 40 14.32 -19.35 -2.15
N ARG A 41 14.39 -18.01 -1.91
CA ARG A 41 14.63 -17.44 -0.57
C ARG A 41 13.48 -17.66 0.43
N ASP A 42 12.28 -18.01 -0.04
CA ASP A 42 11.11 -18.20 0.78
C ASP A 42 11.07 -19.57 1.48
N PHE A 43 11.87 -20.51 1.02
CA PHE A 43 12.06 -21.78 1.71
C PHE A 43 12.86 -21.60 2.99
N PHE A 44 12.47 -22.29 4.06
CA PHE A 44 13.20 -22.27 5.32
C PHE A 44 14.46 -23.12 5.23
N LYS A 45 14.33 -24.38 4.77
CA LYS A 45 15.44 -25.30 4.67
C LYS A 45 16.38 -24.92 3.51
N TYR A 46 17.65 -24.72 3.82
CA TYR A 46 18.65 -24.30 2.82
C TYR A 46 18.72 -25.26 1.63
N ALA A 47 18.64 -26.58 1.89
CA ALA A 47 18.59 -27.58 0.83
C ALA A 47 17.42 -27.36 -0.16
N HIS A 48 16.25 -26.97 0.34
CA HIS A 48 15.08 -26.69 -0.50
C HIS A 48 15.27 -25.43 -1.35
N ARG A 49 15.96 -24.41 -0.83
CA ARG A 49 16.35 -23.21 -1.61
C ARG A 49 17.19 -23.57 -2.81
N LEU A 50 18.21 -24.40 -2.60
CA LEU A 50 19.11 -24.84 -3.66
C LEU A 50 18.38 -25.69 -4.71
N ILE A 51 17.54 -26.63 -4.27
CA ILE A 51 16.76 -27.48 -5.17
C ILE A 51 15.80 -26.63 -6.01
N PHE A 52 15.05 -25.73 -5.38
CA PHE A 52 14.11 -24.85 -6.08
C PHE A 52 14.83 -23.93 -7.06
N GLN A 53 15.99 -23.37 -6.67
CA GLN A 53 16.78 -22.52 -7.57
C GLN A 53 17.26 -23.33 -8.78
N ALA A 54 17.73 -24.57 -8.62
CA ALA A 54 18.12 -25.43 -9.72
C ALA A 54 16.94 -25.75 -10.66
N MET A 55 15.73 -25.93 -10.11
CA MET A 55 14.51 -26.11 -10.92
C MET A 55 14.19 -24.86 -11.74
N VAL A 56 14.32 -23.66 -11.14
CA VAL A 56 14.13 -22.38 -11.82
C VAL A 56 15.16 -22.22 -12.95
N ASP A 57 16.42 -22.50 -12.68
CA ASP A 57 17.52 -22.38 -13.66
C ASP A 57 17.31 -23.32 -14.85
N LEU A 58 16.81 -24.55 -14.62
CA LEU A 58 16.43 -25.50 -15.69
C LEU A 58 15.27 -24.96 -16.53
N SER A 59 14.21 -24.52 -15.87
CA SER A 59 13.04 -23.95 -16.54
C SER A 59 13.40 -22.75 -17.41
N ASP A 60 14.23 -21.85 -16.91
CA ASP A 60 14.65 -20.64 -17.62
C ASP A 60 15.54 -20.96 -18.86
N ARG A 61 16.18 -22.14 -18.89
CA ARG A 61 16.92 -22.67 -20.05
C ARG A 61 16.04 -23.50 -21.00
N GLY A 62 14.82 -23.84 -20.60
CA GLY A 62 13.95 -24.75 -21.34
C GLY A 62 14.34 -26.22 -21.22
N ASP A 63 15.12 -26.59 -20.20
CA ASP A 63 15.52 -27.95 -19.91
C ASP A 63 14.46 -28.64 -19.05
N ALA A 64 14.32 -29.98 -19.18
CA ALA A 64 13.38 -30.77 -18.37
C ALA A 64 13.78 -30.77 -16.89
N ILE A 65 12.78 -30.74 -16.00
CA ILE A 65 12.97 -30.73 -14.55
C ILE A 65 12.70 -32.14 -13.99
N ASP A 66 13.76 -32.89 -13.78
CA ASP A 66 13.72 -34.19 -13.10
C ASP A 66 14.86 -34.33 -12.08
N ALA A 67 14.82 -35.41 -11.30
CA ALA A 67 15.85 -35.63 -10.28
C ALA A 67 17.28 -35.77 -10.85
N THR A 68 17.43 -36.18 -12.10
CA THR A 68 18.73 -36.34 -12.76
C THR A 68 19.29 -35.00 -13.21
N THR A 69 18.46 -34.18 -13.84
CA THR A 69 18.85 -32.84 -14.31
C THR A 69 19.14 -31.90 -13.14
N VAL A 70 18.29 -31.88 -12.11
CA VAL A 70 18.51 -31.11 -10.87
C VAL A 70 19.79 -31.58 -10.17
N ARG A 71 20.02 -32.90 -10.04
CA ARG A 71 21.29 -33.44 -9.49
C ARG A 71 22.49 -32.92 -10.27
N THR A 72 22.43 -32.94 -11.62
CA THR A 72 23.55 -32.52 -12.45
C THR A 72 23.91 -31.05 -12.24
N ILE A 73 22.89 -30.16 -12.12
CA ILE A 73 23.16 -28.76 -11.82
C ILE A 73 23.80 -28.61 -10.43
N LEU A 74 23.24 -29.25 -9.42
CA LEU A 74 23.73 -29.14 -8.05
C LEU A 74 25.13 -29.75 -7.90
N ASP A 75 25.47 -30.82 -8.65
CA ASP A 75 26.80 -31.40 -8.67
C ASP A 75 27.83 -30.45 -9.33
N ASN A 76 27.46 -29.83 -10.45
CA ASN A 76 28.29 -28.84 -11.14
C ASN A 76 28.54 -27.58 -10.27
N GLN A 77 27.59 -27.21 -9.42
CA GLN A 77 27.70 -26.08 -8.46
C GLN A 77 28.44 -26.48 -7.18
N GLY A 78 28.70 -27.78 -6.93
CA GLY A 78 29.31 -28.29 -5.72
C GLY A 78 28.35 -28.39 -4.53
N ASP A 79 27.04 -28.22 -4.75
CA ASP A 79 26.04 -28.15 -3.70
C ASP A 79 25.28 -29.48 -3.47
N LEU A 80 25.57 -30.51 -4.24
CA LEU A 80 24.88 -31.80 -4.13
C LEU A 80 25.01 -32.43 -2.72
N GLN A 81 26.15 -32.29 -2.08
CA GLN A 81 26.34 -32.79 -0.71
C GLN A 81 25.61 -31.95 0.33
N ASN A 82 25.48 -30.65 0.09
CA ASN A 82 24.81 -29.72 1.00
C ASN A 82 23.30 -29.97 1.08
N ILE A 83 22.71 -30.56 0.06
CA ILE A 83 21.27 -30.93 0.05
C ILE A 83 21.03 -32.33 0.68
N GLY A 84 22.03 -33.15 0.93
CA GLY A 84 21.88 -34.53 1.39
C GLY A 84 22.02 -35.58 0.28
N GLY A 85 22.57 -35.18 -0.89
CA GLY A 85 22.86 -36.08 -2.01
C GLY A 85 21.61 -36.52 -2.80
N LEU A 86 21.82 -37.50 -3.68
CA LEU A 86 20.73 -38.02 -4.51
C LEU A 86 19.61 -38.67 -3.68
N SER A 87 19.92 -39.28 -2.53
CA SER A 87 18.94 -39.92 -1.67
C SER A 87 17.85 -38.96 -1.22
N TYR A 88 18.22 -37.71 -0.91
CA TYR A 88 17.26 -36.68 -0.51
C TYR A 88 16.38 -36.18 -1.67
N LEU A 89 16.93 -36.09 -2.89
CA LEU A 89 16.09 -35.78 -4.07
C LEU A 89 15.03 -36.85 -4.30
N VAL A 90 15.42 -38.15 -4.16
CA VAL A 90 14.48 -39.27 -4.28
C VAL A 90 13.42 -39.23 -3.18
N GLU A 91 13.79 -38.87 -1.94
CA GLU A 91 12.84 -38.68 -0.84
C GLU A 91 11.81 -37.59 -1.18
N ILE A 92 12.23 -36.44 -1.73
CA ILE A 92 11.35 -35.35 -2.13
C ILE A 92 10.40 -35.77 -3.26
N VAL A 93 10.89 -36.47 -4.28
CA VAL A 93 10.05 -36.99 -5.38
C VAL A 93 8.95 -37.90 -4.84
N ASN A 94 9.26 -38.71 -3.84
CA ASN A 94 8.32 -39.65 -3.22
C ASN A 94 7.46 -39.03 -2.10
N SER A 95 7.67 -37.77 -1.75
CA SER A 95 6.97 -37.11 -0.64
C SER A 95 5.50 -36.80 -0.92
N VAL A 96 5.11 -36.73 -2.18
CA VAL A 96 3.73 -36.42 -2.59
C VAL A 96 3.20 -37.41 -3.64
N PRO A 97 1.94 -37.79 -3.55
CA PRO A 97 1.33 -38.72 -4.51
C PRO A 97 0.81 -37.99 -5.78
N THR A 98 0.68 -36.66 -5.78
CA THR A 98 0.09 -35.86 -6.87
C THR A 98 0.58 -34.43 -6.88
N SER A 99 0.66 -33.85 -8.04
CA SER A 99 1.00 -32.42 -8.26
C SER A 99 -0.20 -31.46 -8.12
N ALA A 100 -1.41 -31.96 -7.91
CA ALA A 100 -2.65 -31.14 -7.98
C ALA A 100 -2.68 -29.99 -6.94
N ASN A 101 -2.05 -30.16 -5.78
CA ASN A 101 -2.10 -29.21 -4.67
C ASN A 101 -0.86 -28.31 -4.58
N ALA A 102 -0.04 -28.22 -5.62
CA ALA A 102 1.23 -27.46 -5.62
C ALA A 102 1.03 -26.01 -5.17
N GLU A 103 0.00 -25.33 -5.71
CA GLU A 103 -0.32 -23.94 -5.35
C GLU A 103 -0.76 -23.79 -3.88
N TYR A 104 -1.51 -24.74 -3.36
CA TYR A 104 -1.93 -24.72 -1.96
C TYR A 104 -0.71 -24.80 -1.02
N TYR A 105 0.22 -25.71 -1.32
CA TYR A 105 1.44 -25.84 -0.53
C TYR A 105 2.35 -24.60 -0.71
N ALA A 106 2.41 -24.01 -1.91
CA ALA A 106 3.16 -22.77 -2.15
C ALA A 106 2.63 -21.61 -1.31
N LYS A 107 1.30 -21.48 -1.16
CA LYS A 107 0.67 -20.46 -0.29
C LYS A 107 1.05 -20.65 1.18
N ILE A 108 1.13 -21.89 1.67
CA ILE A 108 1.60 -22.17 3.05
C ILE A 108 3.06 -21.73 3.23
N VAL A 109 3.93 -22.07 2.27
CA VAL A 109 5.33 -21.66 2.31
C VAL A 109 5.47 -20.13 2.27
N ALA A 110 4.70 -19.45 1.39
CA ALA A 110 4.66 -18.01 1.29
C ALA A 110 4.24 -17.33 2.61
N GLU A 111 3.20 -17.84 3.28
CA GLU A 111 2.74 -17.34 4.58
C GLU A 111 3.84 -17.46 5.64
N LYS A 112 4.49 -18.63 5.75
CA LYS A 112 5.59 -18.82 6.70
C LYS A 112 6.78 -17.92 6.38
N ALA A 113 7.11 -17.73 5.11
CA ALA A 113 8.16 -16.81 4.67
C ALA A 113 7.83 -15.36 5.02
N MET A 114 6.58 -14.93 4.82
CA MET A 114 6.11 -13.60 5.20
C MET A 114 6.26 -13.34 6.71
N LEU A 115 5.86 -14.31 7.54
CA LEU A 115 6.03 -14.22 8.99
C LEU A 115 7.52 -14.10 9.38
N ARG A 116 8.42 -14.85 8.74
CA ARG A 116 9.87 -14.74 8.98
C ARG A 116 10.40 -13.35 8.59
N ARG A 117 9.99 -12.81 7.45
CA ARG A 117 10.35 -11.44 7.03
C ARG A 117 9.84 -10.39 8.03
N LEU A 118 8.61 -10.55 8.50
CA LEU A 118 8.03 -9.68 9.51
C LEU A 118 8.83 -9.73 10.82
N ILE A 119 9.13 -10.92 11.33
CA ILE A 119 9.95 -11.12 12.54
C ILE A 119 11.32 -10.49 12.38
N SER A 120 11.98 -10.74 11.24
CA SER A 120 13.31 -10.17 10.95
C SER A 120 13.28 -8.65 10.96
N LYS A 121 12.28 -8.05 10.30
CA LYS A 121 12.17 -6.58 10.20
C LYS A 121 11.86 -5.93 11.55
N LEU A 122 10.95 -6.53 12.32
CA LEU A 122 10.65 -6.03 13.66
C LEU A 122 11.83 -6.18 14.61
N THR A 123 12.58 -7.30 14.52
CA THR A 123 13.79 -7.50 15.33
C THR A 123 14.87 -6.47 14.98
N GLU A 124 15.05 -6.16 13.70
CA GLU A 124 15.95 -5.09 13.26
C GLU A 124 15.55 -3.75 13.86
N SER A 125 14.26 -3.41 13.80
CA SER A 125 13.73 -2.16 14.36
C SER A 125 13.90 -2.09 15.89
N VAL A 126 13.68 -3.20 16.59
CA VAL A 126 13.91 -3.30 18.05
C VAL A 126 15.38 -3.05 18.38
N ASN A 127 16.31 -3.66 17.63
CA ASN A 127 17.74 -3.45 17.86
C ASN A 127 18.15 -2.01 17.61
N GLN A 128 17.67 -1.37 16.52
CA GLN A 128 17.92 0.03 16.22
C GLN A 128 17.41 0.95 17.34
N ALA A 129 16.24 0.63 17.93
CA ALA A 129 15.69 1.39 19.04
C ALA A 129 16.54 1.27 20.33
N TYR A 130 17.07 0.07 20.62
CA TYR A 130 18.00 -0.13 21.76
C TYR A 130 19.34 0.57 21.57
N GLU A 131 19.89 0.56 20.34
CA GLU A 131 21.14 1.24 20.00
C GLU A 131 21.01 2.76 20.07
N ALA A 132 19.79 3.31 19.88
CA ALA A 132 19.47 4.74 19.90
C ALA A 132 20.42 5.59 19.01
N SER A 133 20.89 4.99 17.91
CA SER A 133 21.87 5.61 16.99
C SER A 133 21.25 6.67 16.07
N GLN A 134 19.92 6.70 15.98
CA GLN A 134 19.14 7.62 15.15
C GLN A 134 17.99 8.24 15.95
N PRO A 135 17.44 9.39 15.52
CA PRO A 135 16.23 9.95 16.10
C PRO A 135 15.05 8.95 16.04
N ALA A 136 14.19 8.98 17.07
CA ALA A 136 13.08 8.03 17.17
C ALA A 136 12.11 8.09 15.99
N ASP A 137 11.86 9.29 15.45
CA ASP A 137 11.01 9.52 14.27
C ASP A 137 11.58 8.87 13.00
N GLU A 138 12.90 8.83 12.85
CA GLU A 138 13.55 8.16 11.73
C GLU A 138 13.44 6.63 11.84
N ILE A 139 13.61 6.07 13.05
CA ILE A 139 13.44 4.63 13.30
C ILE A 139 12.00 4.21 13.02
N ILE A 140 11.01 5.01 13.47
CA ILE A 140 9.59 4.75 13.20
C ILE A 140 9.32 4.76 11.70
N ALA A 141 9.78 5.79 10.98
CA ALA A 141 9.56 5.89 9.53
C ALA A 141 10.19 4.73 8.74
N GLN A 142 11.39 4.28 9.14
CA GLN A 142 12.05 3.12 8.54
C GLN A 142 11.30 1.82 8.84
N THR A 143 10.76 1.68 10.06
CA THR A 143 9.96 0.51 10.46
C THR A 143 8.67 0.46 9.66
N GLU A 144 7.93 1.56 9.54
CA GLU A 144 6.70 1.64 8.75
C GLU A 144 6.97 1.27 7.28
N LYS A 145 8.02 1.84 6.68
CA LYS A 145 8.41 1.49 5.32
C LYS A 145 8.71 -0.01 5.18
N GLY A 146 9.48 -0.57 6.11
CA GLY A 146 9.81 -2.00 6.08
C GLY A 146 8.59 -2.91 6.22
N LEU A 147 7.58 -2.52 7.00
CA LEU A 147 6.32 -3.25 7.13
C LEU A 147 5.49 -3.20 5.83
N ILE A 148 5.49 -2.06 5.14
CA ILE A 148 4.85 -1.92 3.84
C ILE A 148 5.54 -2.83 2.82
N ASP A 149 6.88 -2.82 2.75
CA ASP A 149 7.65 -3.67 1.84
C ASP A 149 7.36 -5.17 2.08
N VAL A 150 7.18 -5.59 3.34
CA VAL A 150 6.78 -6.97 3.68
C VAL A 150 5.37 -7.28 3.16
N SER A 151 4.42 -6.33 3.29
CA SER A 151 3.03 -6.49 2.85
C SER A 151 2.89 -6.48 1.32
N GLU A 152 3.60 -5.60 0.63
CA GLU A 152 3.58 -5.49 -0.84
C GLU A 152 4.19 -6.72 -1.50
N ASN A 153 5.26 -7.28 -0.92
CA ASN A 153 5.85 -8.55 -1.38
C ASN A 153 4.92 -9.77 -1.17
N ALA A 154 3.92 -9.67 -0.30
CA ALA A 154 2.89 -10.69 -0.15
C ALA A 154 1.81 -10.61 -1.24
N ASN A 155 1.57 -9.43 -1.80
CA ASN A 155 0.59 -9.16 -2.85
C ASN A 155 1.24 -9.13 -4.25
N ARG A 156 2.09 -10.11 -4.56
CA ARG A 156 2.56 -10.33 -5.93
C ARG A 156 1.42 -10.88 -6.78
N SER A 157 0.34 -10.10 -6.91
CA SER A 157 -0.68 -10.41 -7.91
C SER A 157 -0.07 -10.14 -9.28
N GLY A 158 0.29 -11.19 -9.97
CA GLY A 158 0.67 -11.17 -11.37
C GLY A 158 -0.45 -10.64 -12.27
N PHE A 159 -0.45 -11.01 -13.55
CA PHE A 159 -1.51 -10.63 -14.48
C PHE A 159 -2.90 -11.06 -13.96
N LYS A 160 -3.82 -10.10 -13.83
CA LYS A 160 -5.22 -10.40 -13.54
C LYS A 160 -5.89 -10.91 -14.81
N ASN A 161 -6.65 -11.99 -14.71
CA ASN A 161 -7.42 -12.47 -15.85
C ASN A 161 -8.49 -11.41 -16.19
N ILE A 162 -8.58 -11.06 -17.48
CA ILE A 162 -9.56 -10.06 -17.96
C ILE A 162 -10.99 -10.44 -17.58
N ARG A 163 -11.31 -11.74 -17.53
CA ARG A 163 -12.65 -12.21 -17.12
C ARG A 163 -13.00 -11.80 -15.70
N ASP A 164 -12.04 -11.91 -14.76
CA ASP A 164 -12.26 -11.55 -13.35
C ASP A 164 -12.44 -10.05 -13.22
N VAL A 165 -11.62 -9.27 -13.94
CA VAL A 165 -11.74 -7.80 -13.99
C VAL A 165 -13.08 -7.39 -14.60
N LEU A 166 -13.55 -8.06 -15.68
CA LEU A 166 -14.84 -7.78 -16.30
C LEU A 166 -16.01 -8.06 -15.36
N ASN A 167 -15.97 -9.15 -14.58
CA ASN A 167 -17.01 -9.47 -13.61
C ASN A 167 -17.13 -8.39 -12.53
N ILE A 168 -15.99 -7.90 -12.02
CA ILE A 168 -15.95 -6.79 -11.06
C ILE A 168 -16.49 -5.51 -11.69
N ASN A 169 -16.04 -5.19 -12.91
CA ASN A 169 -16.49 -3.99 -13.64
C ASN A 169 -18.00 -4.00 -13.93
N PHE A 170 -18.54 -5.18 -14.29
CA PHE A 170 -19.98 -5.33 -14.53
C PHE A 170 -20.79 -5.03 -13.27
N GLY A 171 -20.39 -5.58 -12.12
CA GLY A 171 -21.03 -5.28 -10.84
C GLY A 171 -20.98 -3.80 -10.47
N ASN A 172 -19.83 -3.15 -10.71
CA ASN A 172 -19.66 -1.71 -10.48
C ASN A 172 -20.54 -0.87 -11.43
N LEU A 173 -20.68 -1.28 -12.70
CA LEU A 173 -21.53 -0.60 -13.67
C LEU A 173 -23.02 -0.73 -13.30
N GLU A 174 -23.43 -1.92 -12.86
CA GLU A 174 -24.81 -2.13 -12.39
C GLU A 174 -25.15 -1.27 -11.17
N ALA A 175 -24.24 -1.17 -10.21
CA ALA A 175 -24.38 -0.27 -9.06
C ALA A 175 -24.44 1.22 -9.48
N ARG A 176 -23.61 1.64 -10.44
CA ARG A 176 -23.63 3.01 -11.00
C ARG A 176 -24.90 3.31 -11.79
N SER A 177 -25.47 2.34 -12.50
CA SER A 177 -26.71 2.52 -13.27
C SER A 177 -27.93 2.84 -12.41
N GLN A 178 -27.88 2.54 -11.11
CA GLN A 178 -28.92 2.87 -10.14
C GLN A 178 -28.74 4.28 -9.52
N GLN A 179 -27.62 4.95 -9.77
CA GLN A 179 -27.39 6.32 -9.31
C GLN A 179 -28.13 7.32 -10.21
N THR A 180 -28.72 8.34 -9.58
CA THR A 180 -29.47 9.41 -10.27
C THR A 180 -28.59 10.59 -10.69
N THR A 181 -27.30 10.58 -10.35
CA THR A 181 -26.35 11.66 -10.63
C THR A 181 -25.26 11.20 -11.58
N ASP A 182 -24.86 12.09 -12.50
CA ASP A 182 -23.75 11.83 -13.43
C ASP A 182 -22.36 11.89 -12.75
N ILE A 183 -22.31 12.30 -11.47
CA ILE A 183 -21.08 12.46 -10.71
C ILE A 183 -20.84 11.17 -9.93
N THR A 184 -19.78 10.44 -10.30
CA THR A 184 -19.39 9.17 -9.67
C THR A 184 -18.30 9.31 -8.61
N GLY A 185 -17.56 10.42 -8.65
CA GLY A 185 -16.57 10.81 -7.67
C GLY A 185 -17.06 11.87 -6.68
N ILE A 186 -16.13 12.53 -5.99
CA ILE A 186 -16.39 13.64 -5.08
C ILE A 186 -16.62 14.91 -5.91
N ALA A 187 -17.79 15.54 -5.78
CA ALA A 187 -18.09 16.77 -6.49
C ALA A 187 -17.20 17.93 -6.04
N THR A 188 -16.63 18.67 -6.98
CA THR A 188 -15.81 19.86 -6.69
C THR A 188 -16.65 21.07 -6.32
N GLY A 189 -17.93 21.04 -6.64
CA GLY A 189 -18.86 22.15 -6.53
C GLY A 189 -18.87 23.11 -7.74
N TYR A 190 -18.06 22.80 -8.77
CA TYR A 190 -18.07 23.51 -10.05
C TYR A 190 -18.72 22.63 -11.10
N ARG A 191 -19.94 22.97 -11.46
CA ARG A 191 -20.82 22.17 -12.32
C ARG A 191 -20.16 21.70 -13.62
N ASP A 192 -19.52 22.61 -14.35
CA ASP A 192 -18.90 22.28 -15.64
C ASP A 192 -17.68 21.39 -15.47
N LEU A 193 -16.89 21.59 -14.40
CA LEU A 193 -15.77 20.74 -14.05
C LEU A 193 -16.28 19.35 -13.65
N ASP A 194 -17.26 19.27 -12.78
CA ASP A 194 -17.85 18.03 -12.32
C ASP A 194 -18.47 17.23 -13.48
N HIS A 195 -19.10 17.90 -14.45
CA HIS A 195 -19.59 17.25 -15.65
C HIS A 195 -18.46 16.69 -16.54
N MET A 196 -17.32 17.40 -16.63
CA MET A 196 -16.19 16.97 -17.44
C MET A 196 -15.39 15.83 -16.80
N THR A 197 -15.25 15.84 -15.48
CA THR A 197 -14.41 14.88 -14.72
C THR A 197 -15.22 13.76 -14.09
N THR A 198 -16.54 13.89 -14.01
CA THR A 198 -17.45 13.08 -13.19
C THR A 198 -17.12 13.12 -11.69
N GLY A 199 -16.46 14.19 -11.23
CA GLY A 199 -15.94 14.40 -9.87
C GLY A 199 -14.49 13.94 -9.71
N LEU A 200 -13.97 14.02 -8.47
CA LEU A 200 -12.63 13.56 -8.09
C LEU A 200 -12.73 12.10 -7.62
N HIS A 201 -11.87 11.22 -8.14
CA HIS A 201 -11.94 9.79 -7.83
C HIS A 201 -10.78 9.36 -6.92
N GLU A 202 -10.99 8.26 -6.22
CA GLU A 202 -9.94 7.61 -5.42
C GLU A 202 -8.76 7.20 -6.30
N GLU A 203 -7.56 7.17 -5.72
CA GLU A 203 -6.31 6.78 -6.39
C GLU A 203 -5.85 7.73 -7.51
N GLU A 204 -6.50 8.87 -7.72
CA GLU A 204 -6.11 9.87 -8.72
C GLU A 204 -5.17 10.94 -8.16
N LEU A 205 -4.17 11.32 -8.94
CA LEU A 205 -3.33 12.49 -8.70
C LEU A 205 -3.73 13.60 -9.67
N ILE A 206 -4.33 14.67 -9.14
CA ILE A 206 -4.75 15.83 -9.92
C ILE A 206 -3.77 16.98 -9.72
N ILE A 207 -3.20 17.47 -10.82
CA ILE A 207 -2.24 18.57 -10.81
C ILE A 207 -2.90 19.85 -11.32
N LEU A 208 -3.02 20.85 -10.44
CA LEU A 208 -3.49 22.19 -10.80
C LEU A 208 -2.29 23.12 -11.03
N ALA A 209 -2.11 23.59 -12.24
CA ALA A 209 -1.06 24.53 -12.62
C ALA A 209 -1.63 25.83 -13.16
N ALA A 210 -1.01 26.94 -12.78
CA ALA A 210 -1.35 28.27 -13.29
C ALA A 210 -0.13 29.22 -13.18
N ARG A 211 -0.14 30.30 -13.93
CA ARG A 211 0.84 31.38 -13.75
C ARG A 211 0.70 32.02 -12.36
N PRO A 212 1.75 32.62 -11.80
CA PRO A 212 1.66 33.36 -10.55
C PRO A 212 0.50 34.37 -10.57
N ALA A 213 -0.18 34.53 -9.44
CA ALA A 213 -1.29 35.46 -9.21
C ALA A 213 -2.58 35.20 -10.00
N VAL A 214 -2.73 34.11 -10.74
CA VAL A 214 -3.98 33.77 -11.48
C VAL A 214 -5.06 33.17 -10.57
N GLY A 215 -4.73 32.79 -9.33
CA GLY A 215 -5.70 32.29 -8.37
C GLY A 215 -5.66 30.76 -8.14
N LYS A 216 -4.55 30.08 -8.49
CA LYS A 216 -4.39 28.62 -8.28
C LYS A 216 -4.79 28.19 -6.87
N THR A 217 -4.20 28.80 -5.83
CA THR A 217 -4.48 28.47 -4.43
C THR A 217 -5.93 28.77 -4.05
N ALA A 218 -6.48 29.91 -4.51
CA ALA A 218 -7.89 30.27 -4.25
C ALA A 218 -8.85 29.22 -4.84
N PHE A 219 -8.60 28.76 -6.06
CA PHE A 219 -9.43 27.73 -6.70
C PHE A 219 -9.36 26.39 -5.94
N ALA A 220 -8.15 25.95 -5.55
CA ALA A 220 -7.99 24.74 -4.74
C ALA A 220 -8.70 24.84 -3.38
N LEU A 221 -8.59 25.99 -2.70
CA LEU A 221 -9.28 26.24 -1.44
C LEU A 221 -10.81 26.24 -1.61
N ASN A 222 -11.33 26.81 -2.69
CA ASN A 222 -12.76 26.79 -2.96
C ASN A 222 -13.29 25.37 -3.21
N ILE A 223 -12.53 24.51 -3.89
CA ILE A 223 -12.87 23.08 -4.02
C ILE A 223 -12.88 22.42 -2.65
N ALA A 224 -11.81 22.60 -1.86
CA ALA A 224 -11.71 22.07 -0.51
C ALA A 224 -12.88 22.51 0.39
N GLN A 225 -13.25 23.79 0.31
CA GLN A 225 -14.36 24.38 1.03
C GLN A 225 -15.69 23.80 0.58
N ASN A 226 -15.96 23.70 -0.72
CA ASN A 226 -17.18 23.08 -1.25
C ASN A 226 -17.34 21.64 -0.75
N ILE A 227 -16.25 20.87 -0.75
CA ILE A 227 -16.26 19.48 -0.28
C ILE A 227 -16.52 19.44 1.23
N GLY A 228 -15.76 20.20 2.02
CA GLY A 228 -15.86 20.19 3.47
C GLY A 228 -17.15 20.79 4.05
N THR A 229 -17.81 21.71 3.32
CA THR A 229 -19.04 22.37 3.80
C THR A 229 -20.32 21.73 3.25
N LYS A 230 -20.30 21.17 2.04
CA LYS A 230 -21.50 20.70 1.34
C LYS A 230 -21.61 19.18 1.25
N LEU A 231 -20.48 18.48 1.39
CA LEU A 231 -20.43 17.03 1.36
C LEU A 231 -19.97 16.55 2.74
N ASP A 232 -20.45 15.37 3.16
CA ASP A 232 -19.99 14.74 4.40
C ASP A 232 -18.63 14.05 4.17
N LYS A 233 -17.63 14.87 3.81
CA LYS A 233 -16.26 14.41 3.52
C LYS A 233 -15.23 15.28 4.24
N THR A 234 -14.22 14.64 4.79
CA THR A 234 -13.08 15.31 5.41
C THR A 234 -12.07 15.72 4.35
N VAL A 235 -11.54 16.94 4.47
CA VAL A 235 -10.49 17.46 3.58
C VAL A 235 -9.24 17.77 4.39
N ALA A 236 -8.10 17.25 3.96
CA ALA A 236 -6.79 17.57 4.51
C ALA A 236 -6.04 18.52 3.56
N ILE A 237 -5.58 19.65 4.08
CA ILE A 237 -4.79 20.65 3.34
C ILE A 237 -3.39 20.72 3.93
N PHE A 238 -2.38 20.42 3.13
CA PHE A 238 -0.98 20.62 3.48
C PHE A 238 -0.43 21.84 2.75
N SER A 239 -0.09 22.89 3.50
CA SER A 239 0.40 24.14 2.93
C SER A 239 1.89 24.33 3.22
N LEU A 240 2.68 24.45 2.15
CA LEU A 240 4.14 24.67 2.25
C LEU A 240 4.54 26.14 2.08
N GLU A 241 3.61 26.98 1.62
CA GLU A 241 3.90 28.37 1.25
C GLU A 241 3.17 29.39 2.15
N MET A 242 1.95 29.04 2.59
CA MET A 242 1.06 29.94 3.33
C MET A 242 0.70 29.36 4.69
N GLY A 243 0.69 30.19 5.74
CA GLY A 243 0.21 29.80 7.06
C GLY A 243 -1.30 29.55 7.09
N ALA A 244 -1.76 28.73 8.02
CA ALA A 244 -3.15 28.32 8.19
C ALA A 244 -4.10 29.52 8.32
N GLU A 245 -3.74 30.54 9.11
CA GLU A 245 -4.54 31.77 9.27
C GLU A 245 -4.84 32.44 7.94
N SER A 246 -3.82 32.58 7.07
CA SER A 246 -3.98 33.22 5.76
C SER A 246 -4.83 32.41 4.80
N LEU A 247 -4.87 31.07 4.94
CA LEU A 247 -5.77 30.20 4.16
C LEU A 247 -7.21 30.35 4.66
N VAL A 248 -7.42 30.40 5.97
CA VAL A 248 -8.72 30.59 6.59
C VAL A 248 -9.31 31.97 6.24
N ASP A 249 -8.52 33.03 6.28
CA ASP A 249 -8.95 34.37 5.86
C ASP A 249 -9.46 34.37 4.41
N ARG A 250 -8.78 33.65 3.52
CA ARG A 250 -9.26 33.51 2.13
C ARG A 250 -10.53 32.72 2.00
N MET A 251 -10.69 31.65 2.79
CA MET A 251 -11.93 30.88 2.81
C MET A 251 -13.09 31.73 3.36
N LEU A 252 -12.87 32.49 4.43
CA LEU A 252 -13.86 33.40 5.01
C LEU A 252 -14.28 34.51 4.01
N ALA A 253 -13.29 35.09 3.30
CA ALA A 253 -13.55 36.08 2.26
C ALA A 253 -14.43 35.52 1.13
N ALA A 254 -14.14 34.28 0.70
CA ALA A 254 -14.90 33.62 -0.35
C ALA A 254 -16.32 33.24 0.10
N GLU A 255 -16.46 32.66 1.30
CA GLU A 255 -17.75 32.22 1.85
C GLU A 255 -18.68 33.43 2.17
N GLY A 256 -18.11 34.46 2.79
CA GLY A 256 -18.86 35.64 3.18
C GLY A 256 -19.05 36.66 2.07
N LEU A 257 -18.41 36.45 0.90
CA LEU A 257 -18.35 37.47 -0.16
C LEU A 257 -17.88 38.83 0.38
N VAL A 258 -16.88 38.83 1.26
CA VAL A 258 -16.27 39.99 1.88
C VAL A 258 -14.89 40.21 1.26
N GLU A 259 -14.52 41.48 1.03
CA GLU A 259 -13.20 41.76 0.48
C GLU A 259 -12.08 41.31 1.42
N SER A 260 -11.10 40.56 0.88
CA SER A 260 -9.96 40.10 1.64
C SER A 260 -9.14 41.23 2.26
N HIS A 261 -9.20 42.44 1.67
CA HIS A 261 -8.54 43.65 2.20
C HIS A 261 -9.22 44.11 3.51
N SER A 262 -10.54 44.11 3.55
CA SER A 262 -11.32 44.50 4.74
C SER A 262 -11.07 43.53 5.90
N ILE A 263 -11.01 42.21 5.64
CA ILE A 263 -10.67 41.20 6.65
C ILE A 263 -9.27 41.45 7.18
N ARG A 264 -8.26 41.60 6.32
CA ARG A 264 -6.87 41.78 6.69
C ARG A 264 -6.60 43.07 7.46
N THR A 265 -7.35 44.14 7.19
CA THR A 265 -7.18 45.44 7.88
C THR A 265 -8.07 45.57 9.10
N GLY A 266 -9.03 44.65 9.29
CA GLY A 266 -10.04 44.72 10.34
C GLY A 266 -11.09 45.81 10.14
N GLN A 267 -11.13 46.43 8.95
CA GLN A 267 -12.05 47.51 8.64
C GLN A 267 -13.29 46.97 7.88
N LEU A 268 -14.13 46.27 8.64
CA LEU A 268 -15.40 45.75 8.12
C LEU A 268 -16.55 46.70 8.44
N THR A 269 -17.47 46.85 7.50
CA THR A 269 -18.79 47.50 7.76
C THR A 269 -19.68 46.56 8.58
N ASP A 270 -20.75 47.09 9.15
CA ASP A 270 -21.73 46.28 9.92
C ASP A 270 -22.31 45.13 9.06
N GLU A 271 -22.55 45.38 7.76
CA GLU A 271 -23.03 44.35 6.84
C GLU A 271 -21.96 43.26 6.57
N GLU A 272 -20.71 43.67 6.38
CA GLU A 272 -19.60 42.72 6.21
C GLU A 272 -19.36 41.90 7.47
N TRP A 273 -19.49 42.49 8.67
CA TRP A 273 -19.43 41.78 9.93
C TRP A 273 -20.49 40.68 10.05
N GLN A 274 -21.71 40.95 9.61
CA GLN A 274 -22.77 39.94 9.61
C GLN A 274 -22.43 38.78 8.65
N LYS A 275 -22.01 39.11 7.43
CA LYS A 275 -21.59 38.12 6.42
C LYS A 275 -20.43 37.28 6.92
N TYR A 276 -19.43 37.93 7.52
CA TYR A 276 -18.25 37.24 8.11
C TYR A 276 -18.65 36.27 9.23
N THR A 277 -19.56 36.70 10.12
CA THR A 277 -20.04 35.84 11.21
C THR A 277 -20.78 34.60 10.71
N ILE A 278 -21.60 34.76 9.68
CA ILE A 278 -22.29 33.63 9.02
C ILE A 278 -21.28 32.69 8.37
N ALA A 279 -20.32 33.23 7.64
CA ALA A 279 -19.26 32.45 6.98
C ALA A 279 -18.40 31.69 7.99
N GLN A 280 -18.07 32.32 9.12
CA GLN A 280 -17.37 31.67 10.23
C GLN A 280 -18.17 30.50 10.79
N GLY A 281 -19.47 30.65 10.98
CA GLY A 281 -20.35 29.58 11.46
C GLY A 281 -20.39 28.39 10.47
N ASN A 282 -20.46 28.66 9.18
CA ASN A 282 -20.45 27.63 8.15
C ASN A 282 -19.12 26.85 8.13
N LEU A 283 -18.00 27.58 8.15
CA LEU A 283 -16.66 26.96 8.12
C LEU A 283 -16.32 26.24 9.43
N ALA A 284 -16.82 26.70 10.56
CA ALA A 284 -16.60 26.05 11.85
C ALA A 284 -17.20 24.63 11.93
N ASN A 285 -18.25 24.37 11.14
CA ASN A 285 -18.89 23.07 11.02
C ASN A 285 -18.31 22.20 9.89
N ALA A 286 -17.39 22.75 9.09
CA ALA A 286 -16.78 22.02 7.98
C ALA A 286 -15.68 21.06 8.47
N SER A 287 -15.62 19.88 7.87
CA SER A 287 -14.58 18.90 8.17
C SER A 287 -13.31 19.19 7.36
N ILE A 288 -12.65 20.33 7.63
CA ILE A 288 -11.43 20.77 6.95
C ILE A 288 -10.30 20.87 7.96
N TYR A 289 -9.19 20.20 7.66
CA TYR A 289 -7.99 20.16 8.49
C TYR A 289 -6.82 20.75 7.72
N ILE A 290 -6.09 21.67 8.35
CA ILE A 290 -4.97 22.38 7.72
C ILE A 290 -3.70 22.08 8.49
N ASP A 291 -2.66 21.72 7.75
CA ASP A 291 -1.30 21.52 8.25
C ASP A 291 -0.35 22.44 7.47
N ASP A 292 0.20 23.42 8.15
CA ASP A 292 1.13 24.41 7.59
C ASP A 292 2.58 24.23 8.08
N THR A 293 2.93 23.00 8.49
CA THR A 293 4.29 22.68 8.94
C THR A 293 5.28 22.92 7.80
N PRO A 294 6.26 23.86 7.98
CA PRO A 294 7.23 24.16 6.94
C PRO A 294 8.18 22.98 6.74
N GLY A 295 8.46 22.64 5.49
CA GLY A 295 9.41 21.58 5.15
C GLY A 295 8.95 20.17 5.51
N ILE A 296 7.64 19.95 5.70
CA ILE A 296 7.06 18.63 5.98
C ILE A 296 7.50 17.60 4.94
N ARG A 297 7.93 16.43 5.41
CA ARG A 297 8.35 15.31 4.55
C ARG A 297 7.14 14.55 4.03
N ILE A 298 7.27 13.92 2.86
CA ILE A 298 6.18 13.12 2.27
C ILE A 298 5.74 11.95 3.19
N THR A 299 6.67 11.40 3.96
CA THR A 299 6.37 10.36 4.96
C THR A 299 5.49 10.87 6.09
N GLU A 300 5.70 12.11 6.52
CA GLU A 300 4.87 12.77 7.55
C GLU A 300 3.49 13.11 7.00
N ILE A 301 3.40 13.63 5.77
CA ILE A 301 2.11 13.84 5.08
C ILE A 301 1.32 12.53 5.07
N ARG A 302 1.95 11.42 4.67
CA ARG A 302 1.30 10.10 4.64
C ARG A 302 0.84 9.64 6.02
N SER A 303 1.68 9.80 7.05
CA SER A 303 1.36 9.41 8.42
C SER A 303 0.20 10.23 8.98
N ARG A 304 0.24 11.57 8.84
CA ARG A 304 -0.81 12.48 9.31
C ARG A 304 -2.13 12.26 8.56
N SER A 305 -2.08 12.05 7.24
CA SER A 305 -3.28 11.73 6.46
C SER A 305 -3.92 10.42 6.89
N ARG A 306 -3.12 9.36 7.15
CA ARG A 306 -3.64 8.08 7.66
C ARG A 306 -4.28 8.24 9.04
N LYS A 307 -3.64 8.98 9.94
CA LYS A 307 -4.18 9.26 11.26
C LYS A 307 -5.52 9.98 11.14
N LEU A 308 -5.59 11.03 10.33
CA LEU A 308 -6.82 11.78 10.09
C LEU A 308 -7.93 10.89 9.51
N ALA A 309 -7.58 10.03 8.54
CA ALA A 309 -8.53 9.08 7.96
C ALA A 309 -9.10 8.08 8.98
N GLN A 310 -8.27 7.64 9.94
CA GLN A 310 -8.72 6.76 11.03
C GLN A 310 -9.62 7.49 12.04
N GLU A 311 -9.31 8.75 12.35
CA GLU A 311 -10.07 9.56 13.31
C GLU A 311 -11.43 9.99 12.76
N THR A 312 -11.49 10.33 11.47
CA THR A 312 -12.72 10.86 10.84
C THR A 312 -13.54 9.81 10.10
N GLY A 313 -12.88 8.76 9.60
CA GLY A 313 -13.53 7.66 8.88
C GLY A 313 -14.05 7.98 7.48
N ASN A 314 -13.96 9.26 7.04
CA ASN A 314 -14.54 9.76 5.80
C ASN A 314 -13.62 10.72 5.02
N LEU A 315 -12.29 10.52 5.11
CA LEU A 315 -11.33 11.32 4.36
C LEU A 315 -11.59 11.16 2.85
N GLY A 316 -11.82 12.29 2.18
CA GLY A 316 -12.14 12.36 0.77
C GLY A 316 -10.93 12.51 -0.13
#